data_b3aeba98ca2dc14ef3c105bceba8a3c1
#
_entry.id   b3aeba98ca2dc14ef3c105bceba8a3c1
#
_cell.length_a   1.000
_cell.length_b   1.000
_cell.length_c   1.000
_cell.angle_alpha   90.00
_cell.angle_beta   90.00
_cell.angle_gamma   90.00
#
_symmetry.space_group_name_H-M   'P 1'
#
loop_
_entity.id
_entity.type
_entity.pdbx_description
1 polymer ?
#
loop_
_entity_poly.entity_id
_entity_poly.type
_entity_poly.pdbx_seq_one_letter_code
_entity_poly.pdbx_strand_id
1 'polypeptide(L)'
;IFISFTSLSQTNKKCFTTELIQKELDVNNDYKNHINEFYKENKKWIAENNRTKEVITIPIVVHVIYRQSHANIGIGTNIPNIQIEDQIRILNEDFSKTNNEFPNPPRNTFVNYADNANLKFCLATTDPIGNPTTGITRTQSTKNSFNYNTESNDMKRDNTGGKDGWDPNNYLNIWVCDIASSGNTSVLGYAYLPGLQSWNAWKDGLVVDFQHFGTVGNATASSDGRTPTHEIGHYLGLYHTFCEASGGGCCDNDNTWGSNVYDTPATDDVYFGSVNANTNNNTCNDLLYGFNADLLDMDEN
;
A
#
# COMPACT_ATOMS: atom_id res chain seq x y z
N ILE A 1 14.75 44.98 -1.08
CA ILE A 1 13.63 44.02 -1.28
C ILE A 1 14.27 42.66 -1.42
N PHE A 2 14.30 41.88 -0.34
CA PHE A 2 14.70 40.44 -0.36
C PHE A 2 13.48 39.62 -0.78
N ILE A 3 13.52 39.07 -1.98
CA ILE A 3 12.56 38.06 -2.42
C ILE A 3 13.09 36.72 -1.90
N SER A 4 12.49 36.25 -0.82
CA SER A 4 12.72 34.87 -0.34
C SER A 4 12.05 33.92 -1.30
N PHE A 5 12.82 33.22 -2.11
CA PHE A 5 12.35 32.03 -2.82
C PHE A 5 12.26 30.90 -1.80
N THR A 6 11.06 30.63 -1.30
CA THR A 6 10.77 29.35 -0.68
C THR A 6 10.84 28.31 -1.79
N SER A 7 11.92 27.56 -1.82
CA SER A 7 12.02 26.31 -2.56
C SER A 7 10.95 25.39 -1.99
N LEU A 8 9.84 25.21 -2.69
CA LEU A 8 8.95 24.09 -2.46
C LEU A 8 9.74 22.85 -2.89
N SER A 9 10.29 22.14 -1.93
CA SER A 9 10.76 20.77 -2.12
C SER A 9 9.56 19.99 -2.64
N GLN A 10 9.57 19.66 -3.92
CA GLN A 10 8.65 18.66 -4.46
C GLN A 10 9.13 17.32 -3.93
N THR A 11 8.50 16.85 -2.87
CA THR A 11 8.68 15.49 -2.36
C THR A 11 8.21 14.52 -3.45
N ASN A 12 9.09 13.63 -3.89
CA ASN A 12 8.76 12.50 -4.77
C ASN A 12 7.92 11.49 -3.98
N LYS A 13 6.64 11.79 -3.80
CA LYS A 13 5.75 10.96 -3.00
C LYS A 13 5.30 9.76 -3.80
N LYS A 14 5.60 8.53 -3.33
CA LYS A 14 5.22 7.28 -4.00
C LYS A 14 3.89 6.71 -3.49
N CYS A 15 3.56 6.88 -2.20
CA CYS A 15 2.32 6.45 -1.58
C CYS A 15 1.43 7.64 -1.22
N PHE A 16 0.11 7.51 -1.38
CA PHE A 16 -0.87 8.56 -1.08
C PHE A 16 -1.77 8.22 0.12
N THR A 17 -1.49 7.14 0.83
CA THR A 17 -2.31 6.62 1.92
C THR A 17 -2.52 7.65 3.05
N THR A 18 -1.50 8.32 3.49
CA THR A 18 -1.59 9.30 4.59
C THR A 18 -2.53 10.46 4.28
N GLU A 19 -2.43 11.06 3.09
CA GLU A 19 -3.34 12.14 2.70
C GLU A 19 -4.75 11.64 2.42
N LEU A 20 -4.88 10.42 1.92
CA LEU A 20 -6.17 9.80 1.71
C LEU A 20 -6.91 9.62 3.06
N ILE A 21 -6.20 9.12 4.07
CA ILE A 21 -6.71 8.97 5.43
C ILE A 21 -7.07 10.33 6.02
N GLN A 22 -6.19 11.33 5.90
CA GLN A 22 -6.47 12.68 6.40
C GLN A 22 -7.74 13.27 5.76
N LYS A 23 -7.91 13.13 4.46
CA LYS A 23 -9.13 13.56 3.77
C LYS A 23 -10.39 12.85 4.30
N GLU A 24 -10.30 11.55 4.60
CA GLU A 24 -11.43 10.82 5.17
C GLU A 24 -11.72 11.33 6.60
N LEU A 25 -10.70 11.59 7.40
CA LEU A 25 -10.84 12.14 8.74
C LEU A 25 -11.47 13.54 8.75
N ASP A 26 -11.16 14.38 7.76
CA ASP A 26 -11.69 15.73 7.64
C ASP A 26 -13.21 15.73 7.38
N VAL A 27 -13.75 14.67 6.78
CA VAL A 27 -15.18 14.56 6.44
C VAL A 27 -15.92 13.54 7.28
N ASN A 28 -15.23 12.70 8.02
CA ASN A 28 -15.78 11.60 8.80
C ASN A 28 -15.15 11.54 10.20
N ASN A 29 -15.76 12.23 11.14
CA ASN A 29 -15.27 12.32 12.52
C ASN A 29 -15.20 10.96 13.24
N ASP A 30 -15.95 9.97 12.81
CA ASP A 30 -15.99 8.65 13.45
C ASP A 30 -14.86 7.73 12.94
N TYR A 31 -14.27 8.02 11.78
CA TYR A 31 -13.23 7.16 11.20
C TYR A 31 -12.03 7.01 12.15
N LYS A 32 -11.59 8.11 12.78
CA LYS A 32 -10.52 8.06 13.80
C LYS A 32 -10.85 7.14 14.97
N ASN A 33 -12.10 7.19 15.44
CA ASN A 33 -12.53 6.33 16.54
C ASN A 33 -12.48 4.86 16.13
N HIS A 34 -12.90 4.52 14.92
CA HIS A 34 -12.88 3.15 14.41
C HIS A 34 -11.45 2.63 14.17
N ILE A 35 -10.56 3.47 13.65
CA ILE A 35 -9.13 3.12 13.56
C ILE A 35 -8.59 2.80 14.96
N ASN A 36 -8.84 3.65 15.94
CA ASN A 36 -8.39 3.44 17.32
C ASN A 36 -9.00 2.18 17.96
N GLU A 37 -10.28 1.91 17.71
CA GLU A 37 -10.93 0.68 18.17
C GLU A 37 -10.29 -0.56 17.52
N PHE A 38 -10.03 -0.53 16.22
CA PHE A 38 -9.35 -1.60 15.51
C PHE A 38 -7.99 -1.95 16.17
N TYR A 39 -7.13 -0.96 16.42
CA TYR A 39 -5.85 -1.21 17.08
C TYR A 39 -6.00 -1.70 18.51
N LYS A 40 -6.94 -1.16 19.26
CA LYS A 40 -7.23 -1.59 20.62
C LYS A 40 -7.69 -3.04 20.67
N GLU A 41 -8.58 -3.44 19.77
CA GLU A 41 -9.07 -4.81 19.66
C GLU A 41 -7.97 -5.76 19.22
N ASN A 42 -7.15 -5.37 18.25
CA ASN A 42 -6.00 -6.15 17.81
C ASN A 42 -4.99 -6.37 18.95
N LYS A 43 -4.65 -5.33 19.70
CA LYS A 43 -3.75 -5.44 20.87
C LYS A 43 -4.30 -6.40 21.90
N LYS A 44 -5.61 -6.34 22.17
CA LYS A 44 -6.29 -7.25 23.08
C LYS A 44 -6.23 -8.68 22.54
N TRP A 45 -6.57 -8.88 21.27
CA TRP A 45 -6.56 -10.18 20.63
C TRP A 45 -5.17 -10.83 20.66
N ILE A 46 -4.12 -10.06 20.35
CA ILE A 46 -2.72 -10.52 20.41
C ILE A 46 -2.34 -10.96 21.83
N ALA A 47 -2.77 -10.23 22.86
CA ALA A 47 -2.49 -10.56 24.24
C ALA A 47 -3.22 -11.83 24.73
N GLU A 48 -4.41 -12.11 24.18
CA GLU A 48 -5.27 -13.22 24.58
C GLU A 48 -5.06 -14.49 23.72
N ASN A 49 -4.42 -14.37 22.56
CA ASN A 49 -4.28 -15.46 21.60
C ASN A 49 -2.80 -15.71 21.26
N ASN A 50 -2.44 -16.97 21.15
CA ASN A 50 -1.17 -17.36 20.58
C ASN A 50 -1.22 -17.22 19.06
N ARG A 51 -0.10 -16.79 18.45
CA ARG A 51 0.03 -16.79 16.99
C ARG A 51 -0.26 -18.16 16.42
N THR A 52 -1.27 -18.27 15.57
CA THR A 52 -1.56 -19.50 14.85
C THR A 52 -0.55 -19.69 13.72
N LYS A 53 -0.22 -20.94 13.40
CA LYS A 53 0.59 -21.29 12.20
C LYS A 53 -0.28 -21.59 10.99
N GLU A 54 -1.58 -21.35 11.08
CA GLU A 54 -2.50 -21.57 9.98
C GLU A 54 -2.29 -20.51 8.91
N VAL A 55 -2.28 -20.95 7.66
CA VAL A 55 -2.19 -20.04 6.50
C VAL A 55 -3.59 -19.50 6.20
N ILE A 56 -3.73 -18.19 6.27
CA ILE A 56 -4.95 -17.48 5.90
C ILE A 56 -4.89 -17.20 4.40
N THR A 57 -5.88 -17.71 3.65
CA THR A 57 -5.97 -17.43 2.21
C THR A 57 -6.91 -16.26 1.96
N ILE A 58 -6.43 -15.24 1.26
CA ILE A 58 -7.15 -14.00 0.93
C ILE A 58 -7.50 -14.04 -0.56
N PRO A 59 -8.79 -14.17 -0.93
CA PRO A 59 -9.22 -14.08 -2.31
C PRO A 59 -9.13 -12.64 -2.80
N ILE A 60 -8.44 -12.43 -3.93
CA ILE A 60 -8.27 -11.12 -4.59
C ILE A 60 -9.17 -11.04 -5.81
N VAL A 61 -9.80 -9.89 -6.02
CA VAL A 61 -10.34 -9.48 -7.31
C VAL A 61 -9.56 -8.29 -7.84
N VAL A 62 -9.09 -8.39 -9.08
CA VAL A 62 -8.37 -7.32 -9.78
C VAL A 62 -9.31 -6.64 -10.77
N HIS A 63 -9.60 -5.38 -10.52
CA HIS A 63 -10.40 -4.51 -11.38
C HIS A 63 -9.48 -3.70 -12.29
N VAL A 64 -9.28 -4.16 -13.52
CA VAL A 64 -8.49 -3.44 -14.53
C VAL A 64 -9.38 -2.37 -15.17
N ILE A 65 -9.06 -1.09 -14.90
CA ILE A 65 -9.78 0.04 -15.49
C ILE A 65 -8.91 0.62 -16.61
N TYR A 66 -9.36 0.46 -17.85
CA TYR A 66 -8.55 0.79 -19.01
C TYR A 66 -9.15 1.90 -19.87
N ARG A 67 -8.27 2.67 -20.51
CA ARG A 67 -8.65 3.74 -21.45
C ARG A 67 -9.33 3.15 -22.69
N GLN A 68 -10.22 3.91 -23.29
CA GLN A 68 -10.84 3.52 -24.56
C GLN A 68 -9.84 3.20 -25.67
N SER A 69 -8.73 3.94 -25.76
CA SER A 69 -7.64 3.69 -26.72
C SER A 69 -6.85 2.42 -26.46
N HIS A 70 -7.01 1.78 -25.28
CA HIS A 70 -6.32 0.57 -24.85
C HIS A 70 -7.27 -0.64 -24.78
N ALA A 71 -8.20 -0.76 -25.72
CA ALA A 71 -9.24 -1.79 -25.71
C ALA A 71 -8.69 -3.23 -25.76
N ASN A 72 -7.54 -3.44 -26.41
CA ASN A 72 -6.94 -4.76 -26.50
C ASN A 72 -6.14 -5.11 -25.24
N ILE A 73 -6.34 -6.32 -24.73
CA ILE A 73 -5.56 -6.83 -23.59
C ILE A 73 -4.06 -6.84 -23.95
N GLY A 74 -3.24 -6.36 -23.02
CA GLY A 74 -1.79 -6.19 -23.21
C GLY A 74 -1.40 -4.83 -23.78
N ILE A 75 -2.34 -3.93 -24.03
CA ILE A 75 -2.06 -2.57 -24.49
C ILE A 75 -2.26 -1.57 -23.36
N GLY A 76 -1.19 -0.88 -22.99
CA GLY A 76 -1.20 0.21 -22.00
C GLY A 76 -1.91 -0.16 -20.69
N THR A 77 -2.94 0.58 -20.31
CA THR A 77 -3.70 0.37 -19.05
C THR A 77 -4.54 -0.92 -19.03
N ASN A 78 -4.77 -1.58 -20.17
CA ASN A 78 -5.42 -2.89 -20.23
C ASN A 78 -4.38 -4.01 -20.09
N ILE A 79 -3.77 -4.09 -18.94
CA ILE A 79 -2.64 -4.99 -18.65
C ILE A 79 -2.95 -6.46 -18.94
N PRO A 80 -1.96 -7.27 -19.39
CA PRO A 80 -2.18 -8.69 -19.68
C PRO A 80 -2.35 -9.52 -18.41
N ASN A 81 -3.00 -10.68 -18.53
CA ASN A 81 -3.19 -11.58 -17.38
C ASN A 81 -1.88 -12.02 -16.75
N ILE A 82 -0.84 -12.25 -17.57
CA ILE A 82 0.49 -12.64 -17.06
C ILE A 82 1.07 -11.63 -16.08
N GLN A 83 0.77 -10.33 -16.25
CA GLN A 83 1.20 -9.28 -15.33
C GLN A 83 0.45 -9.38 -13.98
N ILE A 84 -0.83 -9.75 -14.04
CA ILE A 84 -1.66 -9.96 -12.83
C ILE A 84 -1.18 -11.20 -12.08
N GLU A 85 -0.95 -12.29 -12.80
CA GLU A 85 -0.44 -13.54 -12.22
C GLU A 85 0.94 -13.36 -11.59
N ASP A 86 1.80 -12.57 -12.22
CA ASP A 86 3.11 -12.21 -11.70
C ASP A 86 2.99 -11.42 -10.39
N GLN A 87 2.06 -10.46 -10.31
CA GLN A 87 1.82 -9.72 -9.07
C GLN A 87 1.34 -10.63 -7.93
N ILE A 88 0.45 -11.58 -8.21
CA ILE A 88 0.01 -12.55 -7.18
C ILE A 88 1.17 -13.43 -6.71
N ARG A 89 2.08 -13.81 -7.60
CA ARG A 89 3.32 -14.53 -7.26
C ARG A 89 4.18 -13.69 -6.30
N ILE A 90 4.44 -12.40 -6.64
CA ILE A 90 5.26 -11.49 -5.82
C ILE A 90 4.66 -11.33 -4.42
N LEU A 91 3.35 -11.07 -4.31
CA LEU A 91 2.68 -10.98 -3.01
C LEU A 91 2.90 -12.23 -2.15
N ASN A 92 2.76 -13.42 -2.75
CA ASN A 92 2.98 -14.67 -2.03
C ASN A 92 4.43 -14.86 -1.61
N GLU A 93 5.40 -14.48 -2.43
CA GLU A 93 6.83 -14.56 -2.12
C GLU A 93 7.20 -13.60 -0.98
N ASP A 94 6.73 -12.35 -1.02
CA ASP A 94 7.03 -11.33 -0.02
C ASP A 94 6.41 -11.69 1.33
N PHE A 95 5.11 -11.97 1.40
CA PHE A 95 4.42 -12.28 2.65
C PHE A 95 4.80 -13.65 3.24
N SER A 96 5.37 -14.55 2.45
CA SER A 96 5.90 -15.82 2.95
C SER A 96 7.41 -15.79 3.24
N LYS A 97 8.09 -14.66 2.99
CA LYS A 97 9.55 -14.53 3.14
C LYS A 97 10.32 -15.49 2.23
N THR A 98 9.85 -15.69 1.00
CA THR A 98 10.47 -16.61 0.02
C THR A 98 10.94 -15.90 -1.26
N ASN A 99 10.89 -14.57 -1.30
CA ASN A 99 11.43 -13.80 -2.40
C ASN A 99 12.95 -14.01 -2.55
N ASN A 100 13.49 -13.74 -3.73
CA ASN A 100 14.89 -14.03 -4.05
C ASN A 100 15.93 -13.24 -3.21
N GLU A 101 15.50 -12.18 -2.54
CA GLU A 101 16.38 -11.37 -1.68
C GLU A 101 16.57 -12.00 -0.31
N PHE A 102 15.62 -12.84 0.15
CA PHE A 102 15.83 -13.69 1.30
C PHE A 102 16.47 -15.02 0.86
N PRO A 103 17.47 -15.53 1.59
CA PRO A 103 17.97 -15.09 2.90
C PRO A 103 19.15 -14.09 2.86
N ASN A 104 19.47 -13.49 1.72
CA ASN A 104 20.62 -12.63 1.54
C ASN A 104 20.22 -11.21 1.11
N PRO A 105 19.48 -10.45 1.96
CA PRO A 105 19.12 -9.07 1.63
C PRO A 105 20.36 -8.19 1.56
N PRO A 106 20.30 -7.05 0.86
CA PRO A 106 21.40 -6.09 0.78
C PRO A 106 21.92 -5.64 2.15
N ARG A 107 21.03 -5.53 3.14
CA ARG A 107 21.34 -5.39 4.57
C ARG A 107 20.66 -6.51 5.35
N ASN A 108 21.38 -7.05 6.33
CA ASN A 108 20.88 -8.15 7.15
C ASN A 108 20.47 -7.73 8.58
N THR A 109 20.48 -6.43 8.85
CA THR A 109 20.19 -5.87 10.19
C THR A 109 18.85 -6.36 10.72
N PHE A 110 17.81 -6.40 9.88
CA PHE A 110 16.46 -6.77 10.28
C PHE A 110 16.05 -8.21 9.91
N VAL A 111 16.94 -9.00 9.32
CA VAL A 111 16.66 -10.39 8.89
C VAL A 111 16.08 -11.27 10.00
N ASN A 112 16.58 -11.07 11.23
CA ASN A 112 16.16 -11.84 12.39
C ASN A 112 14.76 -11.44 12.91
N TYR A 113 14.26 -10.29 12.52
CA TYR A 113 12.93 -9.78 12.88
C TYR A 113 11.88 -10.10 11.80
N ALA A 114 12.33 -10.31 10.57
CA ALA A 114 11.45 -10.69 9.48
C ALA A 114 10.95 -12.13 9.66
N ASP A 115 9.65 -12.33 9.47
CA ASP A 115 9.01 -13.65 9.59
C ASP A 115 7.98 -13.87 8.48
N ASN A 116 7.54 -15.11 8.31
CA ASN A 116 6.45 -15.46 7.41
C ASN A 116 5.12 -14.99 8.03
N ALA A 117 4.38 -14.17 7.29
CA ALA A 117 3.09 -13.64 7.75
C ALA A 117 1.99 -14.72 7.80
N ASN A 118 2.22 -15.88 7.20
CA ASN A 118 1.22 -16.95 7.00
C ASN A 118 -0.02 -16.48 6.22
N LEU A 119 0.18 -15.54 5.30
CA LEU A 119 -0.83 -15.08 4.36
C LEU A 119 -0.57 -15.69 2.98
N LYS A 120 -1.65 -16.07 2.31
CA LYS A 120 -1.63 -16.55 0.93
C LYS A 120 -2.65 -15.77 0.12
N PHE A 121 -2.25 -15.25 -1.01
CA PHE A 121 -3.10 -14.51 -1.93
C PHE A 121 -3.44 -15.39 -3.14
N CYS A 122 -4.68 -15.36 -3.58
CA CYS A 122 -5.11 -16.04 -4.80
C CYS A 122 -6.18 -15.22 -5.52
N LEU A 123 -6.24 -15.32 -6.82
CA LEU A 123 -7.38 -14.75 -7.55
C LEU A 123 -8.66 -15.48 -7.15
N ALA A 124 -9.74 -14.72 -6.98
CA ALA A 124 -11.06 -15.26 -6.66
C ALA A 124 -11.54 -16.21 -7.77
N THR A 125 -12.05 -17.36 -7.38
CA THR A 125 -12.60 -18.37 -8.31
C THR A 125 -14.12 -18.37 -8.38
N THR A 126 -14.77 -17.64 -7.47
CA THR A 126 -16.22 -17.47 -7.41
C THR A 126 -16.54 -15.98 -7.27
N ASP A 127 -17.49 -15.48 -8.04
CA ASP A 127 -17.94 -14.10 -7.98
C ASP A 127 -18.99 -13.90 -6.83
N PRO A 128 -19.39 -12.65 -6.50
CA PRO A 128 -20.32 -12.39 -5.40
C PRO A 128 -21.70 -13.03 -5.53
N ILE A 129 -22.10 -13.48 -6.71
CA ILE A 129 -23.38 -14.16 -6.95
C ILE A 129 -23.22 -15.68 -7.14
N GLY A 130 -22.02 -16.22 -6.89
CA GLY A 130 -21.75 -17.66 -6.87
C GLY A 130 -21.33 -18.26 -8.21
N ASN A 131 -21.07 -17.48 -9.24
CA ASN A 131 -20.60 -18.01 -10.54
C ASN A 131 -19.07 -18.18 -10.55
N PRO A 132 -18.56 -19.13 -11.35
CA PRO A 132 -17.13 -19.23 -11.60
C PRO A 132 -16.57 -17.95 -12.24
N THR A 133 -15.38 -17.55 -11.79
CA THR A 133 -14.67 -16.36 -12.28
C THR A 133 -13.17 -16.59 -12.35
N THR A 134 -12.47 -15.72 -13.06
CA THR A 134 -11.00 -15.63 -13.05
C THR A 134 -10.47 -14.70 -11.96
N GLY A 135 -11.35 -14.02 -11.21
CA GLY A 135 -10.95 -12.97 -10.27
C GLY A 135 -10.45 -11.69 -10.93
N ILE A 136 -10.67 -11.53 -12.25
CA ILE A 136 -10.25 -10.36 -13.01
C ILE A 136 -11.48 -9.75 -13.68
N THR A 137 -11.75 -8.48 -13.41
CA THR A 137 -12.74 -7.69 -14.15
C THR A 137 -12.03 -6.67 -15.03
N ARG A 138 -12.64 -6.33 -16.17
CA ARG A 138 -12.07 -5.36 -17.11
C ARG A 138 -13.13 -4.34 -17.48
N THR A 139 -12.89 -3.07 -17.18
CA THR A 139 -13.83 -1.98 -17.41
C THR A 139 -13.19 -0.91 -18.27
N GLN A 140 -13.81 -0.63 -19.40
CA GLN A 140 -13.43 0.50 -20.25
C GLN A 140 -13.91 1.79 -19.61
N SER A 141 -12.96 2.69 -19.32
CA SER A 141 -13.27 4.02 -18.81
C SER A 141 -13.35 5.05 -19.93
N THR A 142 -14.20 6.06 -19.72
CA THR A 142 -14.19 7.29 -20.52
C THR A 142 -13.06 8.24 -20.13
N LYS A 143 -12.46 8.02 -18.96
CA LYS A 143 -11.31 8.76 -18.44
C LYS A 143 -10.00 8.14 -18.96
N ASN A 144 -9.02 8.98 -19.27
CA ASN A 144 -7.69 8.51 -19.63
C ASN A 144 -6.84 8.14 -18.42
N SER A 145 -7.08 8.82 -17.29
CA SER A 145 -6.43 8.61 -16.01
C SER A 145 -7.33 9.12 -14.90
N PHE A 146 -6.99 8.77 -13.65
CA PHE A 146 -7.64 9.28 -12.46
C PHE A 146 -6.62 10.11 -11.68
N ASN A 147 -7.00 11.33 -11.29
CA ASN A 147 -6.15 12.14 -10.44
C ASN A 147 -6.22 11.61 -9.01
N TYR A 148 -5.10 11.08 -8.49
CA TYR A 148 -5.05 10.49 -7.16
C TYR A 148 -5.54 11.44 -6.04
N ASN A 149 -5.37 12.76 -6.22
CA ASN A 149 -5.72 13.75 -5.22
C ASN A 149 -7.21 14.15 -5.25
N THR A 150 -7.78 14.34 -6.43
CA THR A 150 -9.16 14.85 -6.60
C THR A 150 -10.16 13.77 -6.97
N GLU A 151 -9.70 12.62 -7.47
CA GLU A 151 -10.51 11.51 -7.96
C GLU A 151 -10.10 10.17 -7.32
N SER A 152 -9.57 10.23 -6.09
CA SER A 152 -8.97 9.07 -5.39
C SER A 152 -9.90 7.86 -5.20
N ASN A 153 -11.20 8.02 -5.39
CA ASN A 153 -12.16 6.94 -5.29
C ASN A 153 -13.01 6.74 -6.57
N ASP A 154 -12.75 7.53 -7.63
CA ASP A 154 -13.57 7.45 -8.85
C ASP A 154 -13.41 6.12 -9.59
N MET A 155 -12.19 5.53 -9.57
CA MET A 155 -11.95 4.21 -10.15
C MET A 155 -12.70 3.08 -9.44
N LYS A 156 -13.21 3.33 -8.22
CA LYS A 156 -13.93 2.36 -7.38
C LYS A 156 -15.44 2.34 -7.63
N ARG A 157 -15.95 3.11 -8.60
CA ARG A 157 -17.37 3.24 -8.87
C ARG A 157 -17.69 3.20 -10.36
N ASP A 158 -18.73 2.44 -10.72
CA ASP A 158 -19.23 2.33 -12.09
C ASP A 158 -19.69 3.69 -12.65
N ASN A 159 -20.31 4.53 -11.82
CA ASN A 159 -20.87 5.83 -12.23
C ASN A 159 -19.84 6.94 -12.39
N THR A 160 -18.60 6.74 -11.96
CA THR A 160 -17.50 7.72 -12.11
C THR A 160 -16.43 7.26 -13.10
N GLY A 161 -16.70 6.19 -13.85
CA GLY A 161 -15.83 5.67 -14.90
C GLY A 161 -14.90 4.55 -14.44
N GLY A 162 -15.14 4.01 -13.26
CA GLY A 162 -14.41 2.88 -12.69
C GLY A 162 -15.23 1.59 -12.65
N LYS A 163 -15.05 0.81 -11.60
CA LYS A 163 -15.77 -0.44 -11.34
C LYS A 163 -16.11 -0.55 -9.85
N ASP A 164 -17.39 -0.78 -9.54
CA ASP A 164 -17.81 -1.09 -8.17
C ASP A 164 -17.06 -2.32 -7.66
N GLY A 165 -16.54 -2.22 -6.44
CA GLY A 165 -15.86 -3.33 -5.77
C GLY A 165 -16.80 -4.47 -5.41
N TRP A 166 -16.22 -5.65 -5.20
CA TRP A 166 -16.91 -6.79 -4.61
C TRP A 166 -16.97 -6.63 -3.08
N ASP A 167 -17.83 -7.42 -2.42
CA ASP A 167 -17.97 -7.37 -0.97
C ASP A 167 -16.62 -7.48 -0.24
N PRO A 168 -16.15 -6.45 0.46
CA PRO A 168 -14.84 -6.44 1.10
C PRO A 168 -14.73 -7.43 2.27
N ASN A 169 -15.84 -7.95 2.79
CA ASN A 169 -15.79 -9.01 3.79
C ASN A 169 -15.32 -10.36 3.22
N ASN A 170 -15.40 -10.53 1.90
CA ASN A 170 -15.07 -11.78 1.22
C ASN A 170 -13.92 -11.65 0.22
N TYR A 171 -13.60 -10.44 -0.23
CA TYR A 171 -12.62 -10.21 -1.28
C TYR A 171 -11.74 -8.99 -0.98
N LEU A 172 -10.44 -9.14 -1.20
CA LEU A 172 -9.56 -7.98 -1.33
C LEU A 172 -9.70 -7.40 -2.74
N ASN A 173 -10.26 -6.20 -2.82
CA ASN A 173 -10.40 -5.47 -4.09
C ASN A 173 -9.12 -4.72 -4.44
N ILE A 174 -8.62 -4.89 -5.66
CA ILE A 174 -7.46 -4.14 -6.18
C ILE A 174 -7.88 -3.48 -7.50
N TRP A 175 -7.88 -2.14 -7.54
CA TRP A 175 -8.11 -1.38 -8.76
C TRP A 175 -6.76 -1.03 -9.40
N VAL A 176 -6.58 -1.47 -10.65
CA VAL A 176 -5.39 -1.20 -11.45
C VAL A 176 -5.79 -0.25 -12.57
N CYS A 177 -5.24 0.94 -12.55
CA CYS A 177 -5.56 2.00 -13.51
C CYS A 177 -4.36 2.95 -13.68
N ASP A 178 -4.52 3.95 -14.52
CA ASP A 178 -3.58 5.08 -14.58
C ASP A 178 -4.01 6.11 -13.54
N ILE A 179 -3.17 6.31 -12.51
CA ILE A 179 -3.38 7.29 -11.44
C ILE A 179 -2.49 8.53 -11.65
N ALA A 180 -2.26 8.88 -12.92
CA ALA A 180 -1.40 9.98 -13.29
C ALA A 180 -1.74 11.27 -12.56
N SER A 181 -0.73 11.95 -12.11
CA SER A 181 -0.81 13.31 -11.59
C SER A 181 -0.68 14.32 -12.70
N SER A 182 -1.36 15.44 -12.56
CA SER A 182 -0.96 16.68 -13.24
C SER A 182 0.28 17.24 -12.50
N GLY A 183 1.47 16.83 -12.92
CA GLY A 183 2.74 17.28 -12.31
C GLY A 183 3.73 16.15 -12.07
N ASN A 184 4.93 16.48 -11.60
CA ASN A 184 6.06 15.57 -11.40
C ASN A 184 5.94 14.65 -10.17
N THR A 185 4.77 14.37 -9.65
CA THR A 185 4.58 13.48 -8.51
C THR A 185 4.18 12.09 -9.00
N SER A 186 4.95 11.10 -8.60
CA SER A 186 4.77 9.71 -9.02
C SER A 186 4.14 8.92 -7.88
N VAL A 187 2.84 9.15 -7.59
CA VAL A 187 2.10 8.25 -6.72
C VAL A 187 1.93 6.92 -7.44
N LEU A 188 2.35 5.84 -6.79
CA LEU A 188 2.34 4.48 -7.35
C LEU A 188 1.15 3.66 -6.86
N GLY A 189 0.66 3.97 -5.65
CA GLY A 189 -0.48 3.32 -5.04
C GLY A 189 -0.98 4.02 -3.80
N TYR A 190 -2.07 3.50 -3.26
CA TYR A 190 -2.64 3.86 -1.96
C TYR A 190 -3.69 2.87 -1.50
N ALA A 191 -3.90 2.82 -0.18
CA ALA A 191 -4.95 2.05 0.47
C ALA A 191 -5.61 2.87 1.59
N TYR A 192 -6.78 2.44 2.07
CA TYR A 192 -7.30 2.89 3.36
C TYR A 192 -6.76 2.00 4.46
N LEU A 193 -6.53 2.57 5.64
CA LEU A 193 -6.35 1.79 6.86
C LEU A 193 -7.68 1.14 7.27
N PRO A 194 -7.65 0.04 8.04
CA PRO A 194 -8.85 -0.55 8.62
C PRO A 194 -9.67 0.45 9.43
N GLY A 195 -11.00 0.26 9.47
CA GLY A 195 -11.91 1.14 10.21
C GLY A 195 -12.93 1.88 9.35
N LEU A 196 -12.95 1.63 8.04
CA LEU A 196 -14.03 2.12 7.19
C LEU A 196 -15.38 1.55 7.66
N GLN A 197 -16.36 2.42 7.80
CA GLN A 197 -17.72 2.01 8.20
C GLN A 197 -18.46 1.35 7.04
N SER A 198 -19.50 0.56 7.36
CA SER A 198 -20.27 -0.20 6.37
C SER A 198 -20.77 0.65 5.18
N TRP A 199 -21.15 1.91 5.41
CA TRP A 199 -21.60 2.83 4.35
C TRP A 199 -20.46 3.38 3.49
N ASN A 200 -19.20 3.29 3.97
CA ASN A 200 -17.96 3.64 3.26
C ASN A 200 -17.15 2.41 2.83
N ALA A 201 -17.58 1.19 3.17
CA ALA A 201 -16.87 -0.05 2.85
C ALA A 201 -16.61 -0.24 1.35
N TRP A 202 -17.38 0.40 0.48
CA TRP A 202 -17.13 0.42 -0.96
C TRP A 202 -15.78 1.07 -1.36
N LYS A 203 -15.15 1.85 -0.45
CA LYS A 203 -13.83 2.44 -0.65
C LYS A 203 -12.69 1.47 -0.33
N ASP A 204 -12.99 0.38 0.37
CA ASP A 204 -12.00 -0.56 0.90
C ASP A 204 -11.26 -1.30 -0.21
N GLY A 205 -9.95 -1.49 0.00
CA GLY A 205 -9.04 -2.11 -0.96
C GLY A 205 -7.98 -1.14 -1.48
N LEU A 206 -7.20 -1.62 -2.46
CA LEU A 206 -6.02 -0.93 -2.99
C LEU A 206 -6.31 -0.26 -4.32
N VAL A 207 -5.63 0.86 -4.59
CA VAL A 207 -5.48 1.43 -5.93
C VAL A 207 -4.00 1.42 -6.28
N VAL A 208 -3.66 0.89 -7.45
CA VAL A 208 -2.27 0.76 -7.90
C VAL A 208 -2.16 1.25 -9.34
N ASP A 209 -1.09 2.01 -9.62
CA ASP A 209 -0.75 2.38 -10.99
C ASP A 209 -0.40 1.14 -11.83
N PHE A 210 -0.94 1.06 -13.05
CA PHE A 210 -0.78 -0.11 -13.91
C PHE A 210 0.68 -0.42 -14.26
N GLN A 211 1.57 0.57 -14.22
CA GLN A 211 3.01 0.42 -14.49
C GLN A 211 3.79 -0.11 -13.28
N HIS A 212 3.19 -0.09 -12.09
CA HIS A 212 3.79 -0.56 -10.84
C HIS A 212 3.05 -1.77 -10.24
N PHE A 213 2.34 -2.50 -11.09
CA PHE A 213 1.66 -3.75 -10.77
C PHE A 213 2.35 -4.91 -11.50
N GLY A 214 3.07 -5.77 -10.79
CA GLY A 214 3.94 -6.81 -11.35
C GLY A 214 5.25 -6.28 -11.92
N THR A 215 6.02 -7.17 -12.53
CA THR A 215 7.34 -6.90 -13.13
C THR A 215 7.42 -7.23 -14.62
N VAL A 216 6.32 -7.72 -15.19
CA VAL A 216 6.22 -8.14 -16.59
C VAL A 216 5.08 -7.44 -17.30
N GLY A 217 4.92 -7.67 -18.59
CA GLY A 217 3.83 -7.12 -19.39
C GLY A 217 4.00 -5.63 -19.62
N ASN A 218 3.07 -4.81 -19.10
CA ASN A 218 3.08 -3.35 -19.24
C ASN A 218 3.68 -2.63 -18.03
N ALA A 219 4.26 -3.39 -17.08
CA ALA A 219 4.99 -2.82 -15.97
C ALA A 219 6.23 -2.04 -16.46
N THR A 220 6.56 -0.96 -15.76
CA THR A 220 7.81 -0.21 -16.06
C THR A 220 9.03 -1.04 -15.66
N ALA A 221 10.15 -0.80 -16.33
CA ALA A 221 11.39 -1.51 -16.04
C ALA A 221 11.94 -1.28 -14.60
N SER A 222 11.48 -0.23 -13.93
CA SER A 222 11.82 0.06 -12.54
C SER A 222 10.83 -0.55 -11.53
N SER A 223 9.79 -1.23 -12.00
CA SER A 223 8.83 -1.89 -11.10
C SER A 223 9.43 -3.20 -10.58
N ASP A 224 9.47 -3.34 -9.28
CA ASP A 224 9.77 -4.59 -8.58
C ASP A 224 8.51 -5.35 -8.15
N GLY A 225 7.32 -4.78 -8.41
CA GLY A 225 6.02 -5.34 -8.02
C GLY A 225 5.70 -5.17 -6.54
N ARG A 226 6.47 -4.37 -5.78
CA ARG A 226 6.28 -4.22 -4.33
C ARG A 226 5.34 -3.10 -3.93
N THR A 227 4.90 -2.27 -4.87
CA THR A 227 3.85 -1.30 -4.58
C THR A 227 2.60 -1.97 -3.96
N PRO A 228 2.01 -3.04 -4.53
CA PRO A 228 0.91 -3.74 -3.88
C PRO A 228 1.27 -4.39 -2.53
N THR A 229 2.50 -4.87 -2.35
CA THR A 229 2.97 -5.41 -1.06
C THR A 229 2.90 -4.33 0.02
N HIS A 230 3.41 -3.13 -0.28
CA HIS A 230 3.37 -1.95 0.57
C HIS A 230 1.91 -1.55 0.90
N GLU A 231 1.06 -1.39 -0.12
CA GLU A 231 -0.33 -0.98 0.07
C GLU A 231 -1.17 -2.03 0.83
N ILE A 232 -0.85 -3.32 0.70
CA ILE A 232 -1.47 -4.37 1.53
C ILE A 232 -1.03 -4.23 2.99
N GLY A 233 0.20 -3.78 3.25
CA GLY A 233 0.63 -3.41 4.60
C GLY A 233 -0.33 -2.39 5.22
N HIS A 234 -0.63 -1.30 4.51
CA HIS A 234 -1.62 -0.30 4.96
C HIS A 234 -3.03 -0.88 5.11
N TYR A 235 -3.48 -1.66 4.13
CA TYR A 235 -4.78 -2.33 4.20
C TYR A 235 -4.91 -3.23 5.44
N LEU A 236 -3.81 -3.83 5.88
CA LEU A 236 -3.75 -4.65 7.10
C LEU A 236 -3.49 -3.83 8.38
N GLY A 237 -3.33 -2.52 8.28
CA GLY A 237 -3.19 -1.61 9.42
C GLY A 237 -1.76 -1.17 9.72
N LEU A 238 -0.79 -1.38 8.85
CA LEU A 238 0.57 -0.88 9.06
C LEU A 238 0.68 0.58 8.60
N TYR A 239 1.38 1.39 9.37
CA TYR A 239 1.79 2.75 8.99
C TYR A 239 3.15 2.74 8.32
N HIS A 240 3.56 3.87 7.75
CA HIS A 240 4.94 4.07 7.33
C HIS A 240 5.88 4.03 8.53
N THR A 241 7.09 3.56 8.33
CA THR A 241 8.12 3.48 9.37
C THR A 241 8.86 4.81 9.58
N PHE A 242 8.61 5.81 8.73
CA PHE A 242 9.20 7.15 8.80
C PHE A 242 8.21 8.20 9.30
N CYS A 243 8.73 9.34 9.76
CA CYS A 243 7.91 10.44 10.25
C CYS A 243 7.17 11.17 9.13
N GLU A 244 5.86 11.27 9.23
CA GLU A 244 5.00 12.01 8.29
C GLU A 244 4.55 13.37 8.83
N ALA A 245 5.04 13.79 9.99
CA ALA A 245 4.69 15.08 10.59
C ALA A 245 5.18 16.23 9.71
N SER A 246 4.35 17.27 9.56
CA SER A 246 4.73 18.48 8.83
C SER A 246 5.98 19.11 9.45
N GLY A 247 7.10 19.08 8.73
CA GLY A 247 8.36 19.70 9.16
C GLY A 247 9.51 18.74 9.39
N GLY A 248 9.32 17.45 9.18
CA GLY A 248 10.35 16.44 9.44
C GLY A 248 10.67 16.32 10.94
N GLY A 249 11.67 15.54 11.25
CA GLY A 249 12.16 15.33 12.60
C GLY A 249 11.99 13.88 13.03
N CYS A 250 12.90 13.43 13.88
CA CYS A 250 12.84 12.09 14.39
C CYS A 250 11.56 11.85 15.16
N CYS A 251 10.72 10.96 14.67
CA CYS A 251 9.57 10.48 15.37
C CYS A 251 9.42 8.98 15.16
N ASP A 252 8.84 8.35 16.14
CA ASP A 252 8.20 7.08 15.96
C ASP A 252 6.82 7.39 15.35
N ASN A 253 6.59 7.01 14.10
CA ASN A 253 5.40 7.41 13.35
C ASN A 253 4.09 6.91 13.96
N ASP A 254 4.19 5.92 14.81
CA ASP A 254 3.07 5.35 15.54
C ASP A 254 2.35 6.33 16.47
N ASN A 255 2.99 7.46 16.80
CA ASN A 255 2.37 8.50 17.63
C ASN A 255 1.38 9.40 16.86
N THR A 256 1.43 9.46 15.55
CA THR A 256 0.61 10.39 14.76
C THR A 256 -0.89 10.04 14.86
N TRP A 257 -1.21 8.76 15.04
CA TRP A 257 -2.59 8.24 15.08
C TRP A 257 -2.95 7.48 16.36
N GLY A 258 -2.03 7.42 17.34
CA GLY A 258 -2.24 6.74 18.61
C GLY A 258 -2.01 5.24 18.61
N SER A 259 -1.42 4.71 17.55
CA SER A 259 -0.86 3.36 17.55
C SER A 259 0.56 3.43 18.09
N ASN A 260 0.87 2.60 19.07
CA ASN A 260 2.20 2.52 19.66
C ASN A 260 2.86 1.24 19.14
N VAL A 261 3.39 1.25 17.93
CA VAL A 261 4.27 0.21 17.43
C VAL A 261 5.69 0.65 17.74
N TYR A 262 6.23 0.26 18.90
CA TYR A 262 7.57 0.62 19.33
C TYR A 262 8.62 -0.39 18.88
N ASP A 263 8.41 -1.07 17.76
CA ASP A 263 9.26 -2.15 17.30
C ASP A 263 10.09 -1.78 16.06
N THR A 264 9.90 -0.57 15.52
CA THR A 264 10.72 -0.03 14.44
C THR A 264 11.56 1.16 14.90
N PRO A 265 12.80 1.31 14.43
CA PRO A 265 13.64 2.48 14.72
C PRO A 265 12.95 3.78 14.31
N ALA A 266 13.18 4.85 15.11
CA ALA A 266 12.69 6.16 14.74
C ALA A 266 13.38 6.68 13.47
N THR A 267 12.62 7.20 12.51
CA THR A 267 13.11 7.61 11.20
C THR A 267 12.59 9.01 10.86
N ASP A 268 13.47 9.90 10.39
CA ASP A 268 13.12 11.30 10.09
C ASP A 268 12.29 11.41 8.80
N ASP A 269 12.70 10.69 7.74
CA ASP A 269 12.04 10.78 6.42
C ASP A 269 12.30 9.50 5.62
N VAL A 270 11.53 9.31 4.55
CA VAL A 270 11.66 8.18 3.64
C VAL A 270 12.98 8.23 2.86
N TYR A 271 13.60 7.08 2.69
CA TYR A 271 14.80 6.90 1.88
C TYR A 271 14.45 6.44 0.46
N PHE A 272 14.69 7.28 -0.53
CA PHE A 272 14.39 7.01 -1.95
C PHE A 272 15.56 6.42 -2.74
N GLY A 273 16.48 5.72 -2.11
CA GLY A 273 17.65 5.15 -2.76
C GLY A 273 17.68 3.63 -2.72
N SER A 274 18.51 3.02 -3.58
CA SER A 274 18.83 1.60 -3.44
C SER A 274 19.66 1.39 -2.19
N VAL A 275 19.20 0.54 -1.30
CA VAL A 275 19.90 0.17 -0.08
C VAL A 275 20.93 -0.92 -0.38
N ASN A 276 22.13 -0.80 0.20
CA ASN A 276 23.16 -1.82 0.15
C ASN A 276 23.85 -1.94 1.51
N ALA A 277 24.74 -2.92 1.66
CA ALA A 277 25.44 -3.18 2.93
C ALA A 277 26.19 -1.98 3.53
N ASN A 278 26.52 -0.98 2.72
CA ASN A 278 27.25 0.23 3.13
C ASN A 278 26.33 1.45 3.28
N THR A 279 25.05 1.33 2.99
CA THR A 279 24.09 2.43 3.16
C THR A 279 23.96 2.72 4.63
N ASN A 280 24.28 3.96 5.03
CA ASN A 280 24.05 4.47 6.37
C ASN A 280 22.93 5.52 6.28
N ASN A 281 21.74 5.13 6.66
CA ASN A 281 20.55 5.99 6.70
C ASN A 281 20.01 6.14 8.12
N ASN A 282 20.87 5.98 9.14
CA ASN A 282 20.49 6.31 10.50
C ASN A 282 20.30 7.83 10.63
N THR A 283 19.03 8.27 10.67
CA THR A 283 18.65 9.69 10.76
C THR A 283 18.35 10.13 12.18
N CYS A 284 18.07 9.19 13.09
CA CYS A 284 17.60 9.44 14.42
C CYS A 284 18.42 8.70 15.49
N ASN A 285 18.41 9.21 16.70
CA ASN A 285 19.03 8.53 17.84
C ASN A 285 17.97 7.70 18.58
N ASP A 286 17.89 6.42 18.27
CA ASP A 286 16.88 5.50 18.80
C ASP A 286 16.92 5.28 20.30
N LEU A 287 18.04 5.58 20.97
CA LEU A 287 18.13 5.56 22.43
C LEU A 287 17.14 6.53 23.10
N LEU A 288 16.71 7.58 22.39
CA LEU A 288 15.71 8.54 22.85
C LEU A 288 14.28 7.98 22.75
N TYR A 289 14.08 6.91 21.99
CA TYR A 289 12.78 6.30 21.71
C TYR A 289 12.61 4.92 22.36
N GLY A 290 13.49 4.58 23.30
CA GLY A 290 13.37 3.37 24.12
C GLY A 290 14.10 2.13 23.60
N PHE A 291 14.86 2.26 22.54
CA PHE A 291 15.74 1.19 22.06
C PHE A 291 17.01 1.08 22.92
N ASN A 292 17.61 -0.11 22.92
CA ASN A 292 18.85 -0.37 23.68
C ASN A 292 20.12 -0.04 22.86
N ALA A 293 19.99 0.32 21.61
CA ALA A 293 21.06 0.69 20.69
C ALA A 293 20.52 1.71 19.68
N ASP A 294 21.44 2.47 19.10
CA ASP A 294 21.17 3.34 17.95
C ASP A 294 21.23 2.47 16.69
N LEU A 295 20.11 2.34 16.00
CA LEU A 295 19.90 1.40 14.90
C LEU A 295 19.92 2.14 13.56
N LEU A 296 20.03 1.40 12.47
CA LEU A 296 19.77 1.93 11.14
C LEU A 296 18.26 2.03 10.92
N ASP A 297 17.84 3.05 10.18
CA ASP A 297 16.44 3.20 9.78
C ASP A 297 15.97 2.00 8.95
N MET A 298 14.72 1.65 9.08
CA MET A 298 14.07 0.71 8.18
C MET A 298 13.82 1.44 6.86
N ASP A 299 14.30 0.86 5.76
CA ASP A 299 14.05 1.42 4.45
C ASP A 299 12.76 0.87 3.90
N GLU A 300 11.91 1.77 3.46
CA GLU A 300 10.74 1.47 2.66
C GLU A 300 11.05 1.78 1.20
N ASN A 301 11.09 0.75 0.38
CA ASN A 301 11.08 0.87 -1.06
C ASN A 301 9.82 0.22 -1.62
#